data_09bbf4fd4824d77a3d30be49afa3191e
#
_entry.id   09bbf4fd4824d77a3d30be49afa3191e
#
_cell.length_a   1.000
_cell.length_b   1.000
_cell.length_c   1.000
_cell.angle_alpha   90.00
_cell.angle_beta   90.00
_cell.angle_gamma   90.00
#
_symmetry.space_group_name_H-M   'P 1'
#
loop_
_entity.id
_entity.type
_entity.pdbx_description
1 polymer ?
#
loop_
_entity_poly.entity_id
_entity_poly.type
_entity_poly.pdbx_seq_one_letter_code
_entity_poly.pdbx_strand_id
1 'polypeptide(L)'
;MKKILLISLLSGLVLAGCSGKDKKEETTSSSDPSSSSSLVSSSSDSEETSKLREQYKDAMTNENANFPQLSTEVAEDEAEVKLVTTEGDIRIKLFPKQAPLAVENFLTHAKEGYYDGITFHRVINEFMIQTGDPKGDGTGGESIWKGKDKSKDSGNGFKNEYSPYLYNIRGALSMANAGPDTNGSQFFINQSKKD
;
A
#
# COMPACT_ATOMS: atom_id res chain seq x y z
N MET A 1 -24.63 -10.44 11.28
CA MET A 1 -24.39 -11.03 9.94
C MET A 1 -23.31 -10.19 9.26
N LYS A 2 -22.09 -10.74 9.19
CA LYS A 2 -20.95 -10.06 8.52
C LYS A 2 -21.24 -10.03 7.01
N LYS A 3 -21.33 -8.86 6.41
CA LYS A 3 -21.48 -8.72 4.96
C LYS A 3 -20.14 -8.98 4.28
N ILE A 4 -20.05 -10.07 3.54
CA ILE A 4 -18.91 -10.35 2.65
C ILE A 4 -19.12 -9.54 1.38
N LEU A 5 -18.18 -8.69 1.06
CA LEU A 5 -18.19 -7.92 -0.18
C LEU A 5 -17.38 -8.73 -1.24
N LEU A 6 -18.01 -8.98 -2.39
CA LEU A 6 -17.33 -9.64 -3.52
C LEU A 6 -16.72 -8.57 -4.42
N ILE A 7 -15.45 -8.70 -4.71
CA ILE A 7 -14.73 -7.91 -5.71
C ILE A 7 -14.21 -8.87 -6.78
N SER A 8 -14.54 -8.63 -8.05
CA SER A 8 -14.08 -9.45 -9.18
C SER A 8 -12.93 -8.74 -9.90
N LEU A 9 -11.78 -9.39 -10.02
CA LEU A 9 -10.61 -8.89 -10.73
C LEU A 9 -10.25 -9.82 -11.90
N LEU A 10 -10.11 -9.25 -13.10
CA LEU A 10 -9.67 -9.97 -14.30
C LEU A 10 -8.15 -9.81 -14.47
N SER A 11 -7.43 -10.93 -14.62
CA SER A 11 -6.02 -10.92 -15.01
C SER A 11 -5.89 -11.15 -16.51
N GLY A 12 -5.42 -10.16 -17.24
CA GLY A 12 -5.05 -10.29 -18.65
C GLY A 12 -3.54 -10.45 -18.81
N LEU A 13 -3.08 -11.61 -19.26
CA LEU A 13 -1.67 -11.86 -19.63
C LEU A 13 -1.49 -11.44 -21.09
N VAL A 14 -0.75 -10.34 -21.34
CA VAL A 14 -0.29 -9.99 -22.68
C VAL A 14 1.22 -10.17 -22.76
N LEU A 15 1.63 -11.25 -23.44
CA LEU A 15 3.01 -11.46 -23.90
C LEU A 15 3.20 -10.74 -25.24
N ALA A 16 3.97 -9.65 -25.26
CA ALA A 16 4.51 -9.11 -26.49
C ALA A 16 6.04 -9.06 -26.38
N GLY A 17 6.69 -10.03 -27.03
CA GLY A 17 8.11 -9.98 -27.30
C GLY A 17 8.38 -9.09 -28.50
N CYS A 18 9.43 -8.27 -28.44
CA CYS A 18 10.14 -7.83 -29.62
C CYS A 18 11.63 -7.64 -29.36
N SER A 19 12.37 -8.28 -30.21
CA SER A 19 13.81 -8.36 -30.40
C SER A 19 14.37 -7.09 -31.05
N GLY A 20 15.64 -6.78 -30.74
CA GLY A 20 16.49 -6.22 -31.77
C GLY A 20 17.39 -5.03 -31.46
N LYS A 21 18.65 -5.36 -31.22
CA LYS A 21 19.92 -4.84 -31.77
C LYS A 21 20.58 -3.56 -31.27
N ASP A 22 21.73 -3.83 -30.66
CA ASP A 22 23.08 -3.22 -30.76
C ASP A 22 23.26 -1.78 -31.24
N LYS A 23 23.96 -0.95 -30.45
CA LYS A 23 25.29 -0.45 -30.78
C LYS A 23 25.98 0.28 -29.60
N LYS A 24 27.27 0.02 -29.54
CA LYS A 24 28.38 0.55 -28.76
C LYS A 24 28.58 2.07 -28.91
N GLU A 25 29.09 2.73 -27.86
CA GLU A 25 30.40 3.38 -27.67
C GLU A 25 30.35 4.28 -26.44
N GLU A 26 31.13 4.02 -25.48
CA GLU A 26 32.38 4.53 -24.91
C GLU A 26 32.50 6.08 -24.90
N THR A 27 32.63 6.67 -23.70
CA THR A 27 33.89 7.25 -23.15
C THR A 27 33.62 8.03 -21.85
N THR A 28 34.36 7.64 -20.81
CA THR A 28 35.02 8.37 -19.73
C THR A 28 34.63 9.83 -19.43
N SER A 29 34.35 10.14 -18.15
CA SER A 29 35.16 11.07 -17.35
C SER A 29 34.62 11.21 -15.92
N SER A 30 35.56 11.03 -15.01
CA SER A 30 35.50 11.27 -13.57
C SER A 30 35.21 12.71 -13.20
N SER A 31 34.40 12.91 -12.16
CA SER A 31 34.64 13.94 -11.13
C SER A 31 33.63 13.79 -9.98
N ASP A 32 34.12 13.34 -8.83
CA ASP A 32 33.49 13.61 -7.55
C ASP A 32 33.48 15.11 -7.27
N PRO A 33 32.45 15.60 -6.61
CA PRO A 33 32.71 16.48 -5.49
C PRO A 33 31.97 16.03 -4.22
N SER A 34 32.76 15.80 -3.19
CA SER A 34 32.35 15.83 -1.81
C SER A 34 31.56 17.10 -1.52
N SER A 35 30.36 16.97 -1.01
CA SER A 35 29.72 18.06 -0.29
C SER A 35 29.02 17.52 0.95
N SER A 36 29.64 17.89 2.03
CA SER A 36 29.18 18.07 3.41
C SER A 36 27.68 17.89 3.64
N SER A 37 27.36 16.87 4.42
CA SER A 37 26.10 16.74 5.15
C SER A 37 25.96 17.89 6.15
N SER A 38 25.19 18.90 5.82
CA SER A 38 24.65 19.81 6.81
C SER A 38 23.48 19.13 7.48
N LEU A 39 23.69 18.69 8.71
CA LEU A 39 22.64 18.34 9.66
C LEU A 39 21.79 19.59 9.89
N VAL A 40 20.63 19.64 9.22
CA VAL A 40 19.56 20.56 9.62
C VAL A 40 18.82 19.90 10.76
N SER A 41 19.24 20.17 11.97
CA SER A 41 18.42 20.03 13.16
C SER A 41 17.43 21.19 13.16
N SER A 42 16.18 20.94 12.84
CA SER A 42 15.08 21.79 13.24
C SER A 42 13.98 20.95 13.85
N SER A 43 14.00 20.97 15.12
CA SER A 43 13.02 20.47 16.06
C SER A 43 11.68 21.19 15.92
N SER A 44 10.68 20.49 15.53
CA SER A 44 9.39 20.45 16.20
C SER A 44 8.81 19.07 15.88
N ASP A 45 9.12 18.11 16.73
CA ASP A 45 8.39 16.86 16.72
C ASP A 45 6.93 17.22 16.95
N SER A 46 6.10 17.03 15.93
CA SER A 46 4.67 17.20 16.07
C SER A 46 4.20 16.22 17.15
N GLU A 47 3.12 16.56 17.85
CA GLU A 47 2.50 15.68 18.86
C GLU A 47 2.23 14.27 18.28
N GLU A 48 1.90 14.19 16.99
CA GLU A 48 1.69 12.97 16.23
C GLU A 48 2.98 12.12 16.13
N THR A 49 4.13 12.75 15.86
CA THR A 49 5.44 12.07 15.79
C THR A 49 5.85 11.53 17.16
N SER A 50 5.60 12.30 18.22
CA SER A 50 5.90 11.88 19.59
C SER A 50 5.05 10.68 20.01
N LYS A 51 3.75 10.70 19.73
CA LYS A 51 2.85 9.57 19.98
C LYS A 51 3.28 8.31 19.21
N LEU A 52 3.64 8.46 17.95
CA LEU A 52 4.08 7.34 17.13
C LEU A 52 5.36 6.70 17.69
N ARG A 53 6.33 7.51 18.12
CA ARG A 53 7.56 7.01 18.78
C ARG A 53 7.25 6.24 20.06
N GLU A 54 6.31 6.73 20.88
CA GLU A 54 5.90 6.04 22.10
C GLU A 54 5.23 4.70 21.80
N GLN A 55 4.35 4.65 20.80
CA GLN A 55 3.73 3.42 20.33
C GLN A 55 4.76 2.42 19.79
N TYR A 56 5.76 2.87 19.03
CA TYR A 56 6.86 1.99 18.58
C TYR A 56 7.67 1.46 19.75
N LYS A 57 7.93 2.29 20.75
CA LYS A 57 8.62 1.84 21.98
C LYS A 57 7.80 0.79 22.72
N ASP A 58 6.49 1.02 22.89
CA ASP A 58 5.59 0.04 23.51
C ASP A 58 5.59 -1.28 22.73
N ALA A 59 5.38 -1.24 21.43
CA ALA A 59 5.35 -2.44 20.59
C ALA A 59 6.67 -3.25 20.65
N MET A 60 7.80 -2.59 20.85
CA MET A 60 9.12 -3.23 20.92
C MET A 60 9.46 -3.78 22.31
N THR A 61 8.88 -3.24 23.37
CA THR A 61 9.26 -3.57 24.75
C THR A 61 8.16 -4.25 25.57
N ASN A 62 6.92 -4.20 25.11
CA ASN A 62 5.79 -4.80 25.78
C ASN A 62 5.62 -6.25 25.34
N GLU A 63 5.91 -7.20 26.22
CA GLU A 63 5.74 -8.63 25.94
C GLU A 63 4.29 -9.05 25.63
N ASN A 64 3.33 -8.20 25.98
CA ASN A 64 1.91 -8.38 25.70
C ASN A 64 1.41 -7.54 24.53
N ALA A 65 2.31 -6.96 23.72
CA ALA A 65 1.93 -6.18 22.55
C ALA A 65 1.08 -7.03 21.59
N ASN A 66 -0.10 -6.53 21.24
CA ASN A 66 -0.99 -7.23 20.33
C ASN A 66 -0.69 -6.86 18.87
N PHE A 67 -0.24 -7.84 18.11
CA PHE A 67 -0.04 -7.75 16.66
C PHE A 67 -1.23 -8.39 15.95
N PRO A 68 -2.28 -7.65 15.61
CA PRO A 68 -3.54 -8.22 15.13
C PRO A 68 -3.38 -8.97 13.80
N GLN A 69 -2.37 -8.65 13.02
CA GLN A 69 -2.08 -9.34 11.75
C GLN A 69 -1.61 -10.79 11.92
N LEU A 70 -1.12 -11.18 13.11
CA LEU A 70 -0.66 -12.54 13.38
C LEU A 70 -1.80 -13.50 13.74
N SER A 71 -2.99 -12.98 14.07
CA SER A 71 -4.19 -13.78 14.29
C SER A 71 -4.91 -14.06 12.97
N THR A 72 -5.40 -15.27 12.77
CA THR A 72 -6.28 -15.65 11.67
C THR A 72 -7.76 -15.34 11.96
N GLU A 73 -8.11 -15.10 13.22
CA GLU A 73 -9.45 -14.71 13.62
C GLU A 73 -9.70 -13.24 13.33
N VAL A 74 -10.93 -12.91 12.95
CA VAL A 74 -11.38 -11.54 12.70
C VAL A 74 -12.10 -11.04 13.94
N ALA A 75 -11.54 -10.05 14.64
CA ALA A 75 -12.12 -9.44 15.82
C ALA A 75 -13.33 -8.54 15.46
N GLU A 76 -14.10 -8.10 16.48
CA GLU A 76 -15.28 -7.27 16.26
C GLU A 76 -14.97 -5.91 15.62
N ASP A 77 -13.78 -5.38 15.89
CA ASP A 77 -13.27 -4.11 15.40
C ASP A 77 -12.45 -4.22 14.10
N GLU A 78 -12.36 -5.41 13.53
CA GLU A 78 -11.72 -5.72 12.27
C GLU A 78 -12.77 -5.93 11.17
N ALA A 79 -12.35 -5.88 9.91
CA ALA A 79 -13.19 -6.16 8.76
C ALA A 79 -12.58 -7.29 7.93
N GLU A 80 -13.43 -8.06 7.24
CA GLU A 80 -13.01 -9.07 6.28
C GLU A 80 -13.59 -8.75 4.91
N VAL A 81 -12.76 -8.86 3.89
CA VAL A 81 -13.15 -8.77 2.48
C VAL A 81 -12.67 -9.99 1.71
N LYS A 82 -13.36 -10.29 0.62
CA LYS A 82 -12.98 -11.33 -0.33
C LYS A 82 -12.70 -10.71 -1.69
N LEU A 83 -11.48 -10.83 -2.16
CA LEU A 83 -11.07 -10.47 -3.50
C LEU A 83 -11.26 -11.68 -4.41
N VAL A 84 -12.21 -11.61 -5.33
CA VAL A 84 -12.49 -12.68 -6.29
C VAL A 84 -11.70 -12.43 -7.56
N THR A 85 -10.80 -13.34 -7.91
CA THR A 85 -9.94 -13.21 -9.09
C THR A 85 -10.10 -14.42 -10.03
N THR A 86 -9.61 -14.30 -11.26
CA THR A 86 -9.57 -15.44 -12.21
C THR A 86 -8.69 -16.59 -11.74
N GLU A 87 -7.74 -16.32 -10.86
CA GLU A 87 -6.80 -17.31 -10.30
C GLU A 87 -7.22 -17.83 -8.91
N GLY A 88 -8.41 -17.43 -8.44
CA GLY A 88 -8.96 -17.84 -7.16
C GLY A 88 -9.26 -16.70 -6.20
N ASP A 89 -9.86 -17.03 -5.09
CA ASP A 89 -10.29 -16.09 -4.07
C ASP A 89 -9.17 -15.80 -3.07
N ILE A 90 -9.01 -14.51 -2.72
CA ILE A 90 -8.10 -14.05 -1.67
C ILE A 90 -8.96 -13.47 -0.54
N ARG A 91 -8.82 -14.00 0.67
CA ARG A 91 -9.45 -13.44 1.87
C ARG A 91 -8.49 -12.48 2.55
N ILE A 92 -8.99 -11.31 2.90
CA ILE A 92 -8.18 -10.22 3.43
C ILE A 92 -8.84 -9.71 4.71
N LYS A 93 -8.06 -9.67 5.78
CA LYS A 93 -8.43 -9.02 7.04
C LYS A 93 -7.92 -7.58 7.04
N LEU A 94 -8.77 -6.64 7.41
CA LEU A 94 -8.50 -5.21 7.44
C LEU A 94 -8.53 -4.70 8.87
N PHE A 95 -7.74 -3.66 9.15
CA PHE A 95 -7.47 -3.12 10.48
C PHE A 95 -7.92 -1.64 10.60
N PRO A 96 -9.23 -1.37 10.77
CA PRO A 96 -9.78 0.00 10.79
C PRO A 96 -9.22 0.87 11.92
N LYS A 97 -8.80 0.28 13.04
CA LYS A 97 -8.21 1.03 14.16
C LYS A 97 -6.80 1.54 13.83
N GLN A 98 -6.02 0.73 13.12
CA GLN A 98 -4.63 1.04 12.80
C GLN A 98 -4.49 1.90 11.54
N ALA A 99 -5.41 1.74 10.59
CA ALA A 99 -5.39 2.43 9.31
C ALA A 99 -6.82 2.86 8.88
N PRO A 100 -7.44 3.78 9.62
CA PRO A 100 -8.84 4.17 9.39
C PRO A 100 -9.11 4.75 8.01
N LEU A 101 -8.25 5.64 7.50
CA LEU A 101 -8.43 6.24 6.18
C LEU A 101 -8.24 5.22 5.06
N ALA A 102 -7.17 4.43 5.13
CA ALA A 102 -6.91 3.41 4.12
C ALA A 102 -8.04 2.38 4.05
N VAL A 103 -8.56 1.94 5.19
CA VAL A 103 -9.68 0.99 5.26
C VAL A 103 -10.98 1.62 4.77
N GLU A 104 -11.31 2.87 5.18
CA GLU A 104 -12.48 3.60 4.69
C GLU A 104 -12.44 3.76 3.18
N ASN A 105 -11.30 4.20 2.64
CA ASN A 105 -11.09 4.38 1.21
C ASN A 105 -11.26 3.06 0.45
N PHE A 106 -10.58 2.01 0.89
CA PHE A 106 -10.65 0.69 0.26
C PHE A 106 -12.08 0.12 0.27
N LEU A 107 -12.75 0.12 1.43
CA LEU A 107 -14.10 -0.44 1.56
C LEU A 107 -15.15 0.35 0.78
N THR A 108 -15.00 1.68 0.68
CA THR A 108 -15.91 2.52 -0.08
C THR A 108 -15.76 2.25 -1.58
N HIS A 109 -14.53 2.26 -2.10
CA HIS A 109 -14.26 1.86 -3.47
C HIS A 109 -14.79 0.46 -3.80
N ALA A 110 -14.58 -0.49 -2.89
CA ALA A 110 -15.08 -1.85 -3.06
C ALA A 110 -16.62 -1.92 -3.11
N LYS A 111 -17.32 -1.14 -2.26
CA LYS A 111 -18.79 -1.06 -2.26
C LYS A 111 -19.36 -0.43 -3.52
N GLU A 112 -18.61 0.51 -4.10
CA GLU A 112 -18.99 1.22 -5.33
C GLU A 112 -18.65 0.43 -6.60
N GLY A 113 -18.05 -0.78 -6.47
CA GLY A 113 -17.61 -1.59 -7.62
C GLY A 113 -16.40 -1.03 -8.35
N TYR A 114 -15.69 -0.09 -7.73
CA TYR A 114 -14.54 0.59 -8.34
C TYR A 114 -13.43 -0.38 -8.77
N TYR A 115 -13.25 -1.45 -8.02
CA TYR A 115 -12.22 -2.47 -8.29
C TYR A 115 -12.65 -3.56 -9.27
N ASP A 116 -13.90 -3.55 -9.73
CA ASP A 116 -14.40 -4.59 -10.62
C ASP A 116 -13.72 -4.51 -12.00
N GLY A 117 -13.20 -5.63 -12.45
CA GLY A 117 -12.49 -5.73 -13.74
C GLY A 117 -11.07 -5.14 -13.76
N ILE A 118 -10.56 -4.61 -12.65
CA ILE A 118 -9.18 -4.10 -12.57
C ILE A 118 -8.17 -5.27 -12.55
N THR A 119 -7.06 -5.09 -13.23
CA THR A 119 -5.99 -6.09 -13.34
C THR A 119 -4.90 -5.89 -12.30
N PHE A 120 -4.17 -6.96 -11.99
CA PHE A 120 -2.86 -6.85 -11.33
C PHE A 120 -1.83 -6.39 -12.37
N HIS A 121 -1.64 -5.08 -12.50
CA HIS A 121 -0.79 -4.48 -13.52
C HIS A 121 0.71 -4.62 -13.25
N ARG A 122 1.09 -4.94 -12.01
CA ARG A 122 2.49 -5.16 -11.63
C ARG A 122 2.61 -6.39 -10.74
N VAL A 123 3.39 -7.36 -11.22
CA VAL A 123 3.65 -8.63 -10.52
C VAL A 123 5.16 -8.86 -10.51
N ILE A 124 5.76 -8.91 -9.33
CA ILE A 124 7.19 -9.16 -9.17
C ILE A 124 7.35 -10.36 -8.24
N ASN A 125 7.97 -11.41 -8.77
CA ASN A 125 8.21 -12.62 -8.01
C ASN A 125 9.05 -12.34 -6.75
N GLU A 126 8.70 -12.99 -5.65
CA GLU A 126 9.33 -12.83 -4.33
C GLU A 126 9.31 -11.38 -3.79
N PHE A 127 8.43 -10.54 -4.30
CA PHE A 127 8.24 -9.19 -3.80
C PHE A 127 6.76 -8.88 -3.57
N MET A 128 5.97 -8.60 -4.62
CA MET A 128 4.56 -8.22 -4.45
C MET A 128 3.74 -8.35 -5.73
N ILE A 129 2.42 -8.33 -5.57
CA ILE A 129 1.45 -8.12 -6.64
C ILE A 129 0.69 -6.82 -6.37
N GLN A 130 0.57 -5.93 -7.37
CA GLN A 130 -0.02 -4.60 -7.24
C GLN A 130 -1.20 -4.44 -8.19
N THR A 131 -2.25 -3.79 -7.70
CA THR A 131 -3.52 -3.57 -8.39
C THR A 131 -4.20 -2.28 -7.91
N GLY A 132 -5.47 -2.09 -8.23
CA GLY A 132 -6.27 -0.94 -7.79
C GLY A 132 -6.13 0.29 -8.68
N ASP A 133 -5.50 0.14 -9.85
CA ASP A 133 -5.42 1.18 -10.88
C ASP A 133 -6.42 0.91 -12.01
N PRO A 134 -7.44 1.78 -12.21
CA PRO A 134 -8.40 1.62 -13.31
C PRO A 134 -7.77 1.68 -14.71
N LYS A 135 -6.62 2.36 -14.85
CA LYS A 135 -5.91 2.42 -16.13
C LYS A 135 -5.06 1.17 -16.39
N GLY A 136 -4.67 0.46 -15.34
CA GLY A 136 -3.83 -0.73 -15.45
C GLY A 136 -2.38 -0.47 -15.89
N ASP A 137 -1.89 0.76 -15.80
CA ASP A 137 -0.54 1.17 -16.17
C ASP A 137 0.31 1.69 -15.00
N GLY A 138 -0.28 1.75 -13.82
CA GLY A 138 0.36 2.25 -12.59
C GLY A 138 0.24 3.75 -12.37
N THR A 139 -0.37 4.50 -13.29
CA THR A 139 -0.48 5.98 -13.22
C THR A 139 -1.82 6.47 -12.74
N GLY A 140 -2.81 5.59 -12.64
CA GLY A 140 -4.18 5.92 -12.27
C GLY A 140 -4.48 5.65 -10.80
N GLY A 141 -5.75 5.84 -10.48
CA GLY A 141 -6.27 5.63 -9.13
C GLY A 141 -6.33 6.92 -8.32
N GLU A 142 -7.40 7.04 -7.55
CA GLU A 142 -7.65 8.22 -6.72
C GLU A 142 -8.32 7.81 -5.43
N SER A 143 -8.29 8.68 -4.43
CA SER A 143 -9.01 8.48 -3.19
C SER A 143 -10.49 8.80 -3.36
N ILE A 144 -11.34 8.26 -2.48
CA ILE A 144 -12.76 8.58 -2.40
C ILE A 144 -13.03 10.06 -2.08
N TRP A 145 -12.03 10.76 -1.53
CA TRP A 145 -12.13 12.17 -1.12
C TRP A 145 -11.64 13.15 -2.17
N LYS A 146 -10.98 12.70 -3.22
CA LYS A 146 -10.44 13.58 -4.27
C LYS A 146 -11.51 14.49 -4.84
N GLY A 147 -11.28 15.79 -4.74
CA GLY A 147 -12.22 16.82 -5.17
C GLY A 147 -13.49 16.97 -4.30
N LYS A 148 -13.67 16.15 -3.26
CA LYS A 148 -14.83 16.16 -2.37
C LYS A 148 -14.48 16.68 -0.97
N ASP A 149 -13.38 16.18 -0.38
CA ASP A 149 -12.94 16.55 0.97
C ASP A 149 -11.45 16.91 0.97
N LYS A 150 -11.17 18.20 0.88
CA LYS A 150 -9.79 18.71 0.85
C LYS A 150 -9.03 18.54 2.17
N SER A 151 -9.71 18.25 3.27
CA SER A 151 -9.05 17.98 4.55
C SER A 151 -8.41 16.60 4.60
N LYS A 152 -8.94 15.65 3.82
CA LYS A 152 -8.44 14.29 3.70
C LYS A 152 -7.57 14.10 2.46
N ASP A 153 -7.92 14.75 1.34
CA ASP A 153 -7.18 14.70 0.08
C ASP A 153 -7.16 16.07 -0.58
N SER A 154 -6.02 16.76 -0.48
CA SER A 154 -5.82 18.10 -1.06
C SER A 154 -5.66 18.10 -2.60
N GLY A 155 -5.69 16.93 -3.23
CA GLY A 155 -5.55 16.72 -4.67
C GLY A 155 -4.41 15.77 -5.07
N ASN A 156 -3.53 15.43 -4.13
CA ASN A 156 -2.39 14.54 -4.35
C ASN A 156 -2.60 13.13 -3.78
N GLY A 157 -3.66 12.91 -3.03
CA GLY A 157 -3.97 11.70 -2.29
C GLY A 157 -4.12 11.95 -0.80
N PHE A 158 -4.43 10.89 -0.05
CA PHE A 158 -4.57 10.97 1.41
C PHE A 158 -3.27 10.57 2.12
N LYS A 159 -3.16 10.98 3.39
CA LYS A 159 -1.97 10.81 4.20
C LYS A 159 -1.63 9.33 4.46
N ASN A 160 -0.35 9.08 4.70
CA ASN A 160 0.10 7.77 5.17
C ASN A 160 -0.39 7.49 6.59
N GLU A 161 -0.72 6.24 6.84
CA GLU A 161 -1.06 5.75 8.18
C GLU A 161 -0.06 4.67 8.57
N TYR A 162 0.76 4.96 9.57
CA TYR A 162 1.76 4.05 10.10
C TYR A 162 1.30 3.48 11.44
N SER A 163 1.52 2.19 11.63
CA SER A 163 1.25 1.53 12.90
C SER A 163 2.42 0.63 13.28
N PRO A 164 2.91 0.70 14.51
CA PRO A 164 3.96 -0.19 15.00
C PRO A 164 3.48 -1.63 15.22
N TYR A 165 2.17 -1.88 15.07
CA TYR A 165 1.56 -3.20 15.25
C TYR A 165 1.24 -3.89 13.92
N LEU A 166 1.54 -3.25 12.78
CA LEU A 166 1.36 -3.80 11.43
C LEU A 166 2.67 -3.74 10.65
N TYR A 167 3.04 -4.83 10.01
CA TYR A 167 4.27 -4.96 9.23
C TYR A 167 3.97 -5.52 7.85
N ASN A 168 4.83 -5.21 6.88
CA ASN A 168 4.76 -5.75 5.52
C ASN A 168 5.30 -7.19 5.45
N ILE A 169 4.81 -8.07 6.31
CA ILE A 169 5.08 -9.50 6.23
C ILE A 169 4.43 -10.13 5.00
N ARG A 170 4.78 -11.35 4.66
CA ARG A 170 4.15 -12.08 3.57
C ARG A 170 2.63 -12.16 3.78
N GLY A 171 1.88 -11.75 2.74
CA GLY A 171 0.42 -11.69 2.76
C GLY A 171 -0.15 -10.34 3.23
N ALA A 172 0.67 -9.42 3.75
CA ALA A 172 0.19 -8.08 4.10
C ALA A 172 -0.27 -7.30 2.87
N LEU A 173 -1.41 -6.62 3.02
CA LEU A 173 -1.92 -5.65 2.05
C LEU A 173 -1.58 -4.25 2.52
N SER A 174 -0.97 -3.45 1.64
CA SER A 174 -0.60 -2.06 1.92
C SER A 174 -0.95 -1.15 0.75
N MET A 175 -1.19 0.13 1.05
CA MET A 175 -1.41 1.14 0.01
C MET A 175 -0.14 1.37 -0.80
N ALA A 176 -0.30 1.46 -2.13
CA ALA A 176 0.76 1.89 -3.03
C ALA A 176 0.63 3.40 -3.27
N ASN A 177 1.77 4.10 -3.21
CA ASN A 177 1.83 5.55 -3.41
C ASN A 177 3.08 5.97 -4.18
N ALA A 178 3.13 7.23 -4.63
CA ALA A 178 4.24 7.83 -5.37
C ALA A 178 5.16 8.69 -4.48
N GLY A 179 5.01 8.60 -3.17
CA GLY A 179 5.74 9.35 -2.16
C GLY A 179 4.87 9.57 -0.91
N PRO A 180 5.37 10.26 0.11
CA PRO A 180 4.59 10.52 1.31
C PRO A 180 3.24 11.18 1.02
N ASP A 181 2.18 10.68 1.64
CA ASP A 181 0.83 11.26 1.59
C ASP A 181 0.22 11.38 0.19
N THR A 182 0.54 10.41 -0.68
CA THR A 182 -0.01 10.33 -2.05
C THR A 182 -0.83 9.06 -2.28
N ASN A 183 -1.49 8.55 -1.23
CA ASN A 183 -2.30 7.35 -1.35
C ASN A 183 -3.57 7.62 -2.14
N GLY A 184 -3.87 6.72 -3.09
CA GLY A 184 -5.08 6.73 -3.90
C GLY A 184 -5.90 5.46 -3.72
N SER A 185 -6.19 4.78 -4.83
CA SER A 185 -6.89 3.49 -4.81
C SER A 185 -5.95 2.29 -4.97
N GLN A 186 -4.69 2.49 -5.37
CA GLN A 186 -3.76 1.40 -5.61
C GLN A 186 -3.27 0.76 -4.31
N PHE A 187 -3.14 -0.55 -4.33
CA PHE A 187 -2.60 -1.34 -3.22
C PHE A 187 -1.78 -2.52 -3.75
N PHE A 188 -0.96 -3.08 -2.87
CA PHE A 188 -0.20 -4.29 -3.17
C PHE A 188 -0.33 -5.32 -2.06
N ILE A 189 -0.14 -6.58 -2.45
CA ILE A 189 -0.05 -7.70 -1.50
C ILE A 189 1.40 -8.18 -1.51
N ASN A 190 2.02 -8.18 -0.35
CA ASN A 190 3.40 -8.60 -0.20
C ASN A 190 3.54 -10.11 -0.41
N GLN A 191 4.47 -10.51 -1.26
CA GLN A 191 4.78 -11.91 -1.57
C GLN A 191 6.20 -12.30 -1.10
N SER A 192 6.97 -11.35 -0.56
CA SER A 192 8.33 -11.61 -0.10
C SER A 192 8.38 -12.76 0.89
N LYS A 193 9.40 -13.60 0.76
CA LYS A 193 9.75 -14.66 1.73
C LYS A 193 10.77 -14.16 2.75
N LYS A 194 11.28 -12.96 2.55
CA LYS A 194 12.23 -12.33 3.49
C LYS A 194 11.42 -11.45 4.42
N ASP A 195 11.46 -11.81 5.68
CA ASP A 195 10.97 -11.00 6.80
C ASP A 195 12.00 -9.92 7.14
#